data_722e153224babbabe14b4962d6c3a61c
#
_entry.id   722e153224babbabe14b4962d6c3a61c
#
_cell.length_a   1.000
_cell.length_b   1.000
_cell.length_c   1.000
_cell.angle_alpha   90.00
_cell.angle_beta   90.00
_cell.angle_gamma   90.00
#
_symmetry.space_group_name_H-M   'P 1'
#
loop_
_entity.id
_entity.type
_entity.pdbx_description
1 polymer ?
#
loop_
_entity_poly.entity_id
_entity_poly.type
_entity_poly.pdbx_seq_one_letter_code
_entity_poly.pdbx_strand_id
1 'polypeptide(L)'
;MNKLGVHALVWEAGWSRDECARAIARTAETGFDFIEVPALDPASIDAEFTRRELERHGLGVTFSLGLDAQTDISSGDPERAARGKAKLDDVLRVARDCGATHVSGILYSAFQKNAVPTTRAGVAMAADILGQVADTAEQYGITLGLEVVNRYESNVLNTASQGVELCERIGRPNVKVHLDTYHMNIEESDIMSAIRDTGDRLGYFHIGDSHRGYLGSGNVDFTAVFRALVFSGYTGPITLESFSSRVVGQPLEGILAIWRNLWEDSRDLASHALAYTRVQLKSAQEALKQAERSRLP
;
A
#
# COMPACT_ATOMS: atom_id res chain seq x y z
N MET A 1 -8.41 2.63 -17.03
CA MET A 1 -8.73 1.43 -16.20
C MET A 1 -7.63 1.31 -15.18
N ASN A 2 -7.95 1.05 -13.91
CA ASN A 2 -6.95 0.89 -12.85
C ASN A 2 -6.01 -0.26 -13.18
N LYS A 3 -4.71 -0.10 -12.91
CA LYS A 3 -3.76 -1.21 -12.90
C LYS A 3 -3.94 -2.02 -11.63
N LEU A 4 -3.88 -3.35 -11.76
CA LEU A 4 -4.08 -4.28 -10.66
C LEU A 4 -2.76 -4.96 -10.30
N GLY A 5 -2.38 -4.87 -9.05
CA GLY A 5 -1.17 -5.45 -8.49
C GLY A 5 -1.42 -6.49 -7.41
N VAL A 6 -0.34 -7.15 -7.02
CA VAL A 6 -0.33 -8.08 -5.90
C VAL A 6 0.91 -7.85 -5.03
N HIS A 7 0.72 -7.86 -3.72
CA HIS A 7 1.82 -7.75 -2.77
C HIS A 7 2.68 -9.02 -2.79
N ALA A 8 4.01 -8.85 -2.82
CA ALA A 8 4.95 -9.95 -2.98
C ALA A 8 4.85 -11.02 -1.88
N LEU A 9 4.45 -10.64 -0.66
CA LEU A 9 4.23 -11.57 0.45
C LEU A 9 3.06 -12.56 0.24
N VAL A 10 2.28 -12.41 -0.82
CA VAL A 10 1.38 -13.48 -1.29
C VAL A 10 2.17 -14.67 -1.84
N TRP A 11 3.35 -14.43 -2.38
CA TRP A 11 4.16 -15.44 -3.07
C TRP A 11 5.33 -15.97 -2.26
N GLU A 12 6.12 -15.06 -1.67
CA GLU A 12 7.40 -15.34 -1.05
C GLU A 12 7.59 -14.48 0.21
N ALA A 13 8.32 -14.99 1.20
CA ALA A 13 8.59 -14.27 2.45
C ALA A 13 9.73 -13.25 2.33
N GLY A 14 10.64 -13.45 1.37
CA GLY A 14 11.82 -12.63 1.15
C GLY A 14 11.95 -12.16 -0.30
N TRP A 15 13.13 -11.54 -0.59
CA TRP A 15 13.42 -11.00 -1.93
C TRP A 15 14.85 -11.35 -2.41
N SER A 16 15.32 -12.58 -2.10
CA SER A 16 16.52 -13.13 -2.76
C SER A 16 16.28 -13.25 -4.26
N ARG A 17 17.33 -13.42 -5.07
CA ARG A 17 17.18 -13.57 -6.53
C ARG A 17 16.19 -14.66 -6.93
N ASP A 18 16.23 -15.80 -6.25
CA ASP A 18 15.32 -16.92 -6.55
C ASP A 18 13.87 -16.60 -6.14
N GLU A 19 13.65 -15.98 -4.98
CA GLU A 19 12.32 -15.54 -4.54
C GLU A 19 11.77 -14.45 -5.45
N CYS A 20 12.58 -13.44 -5.80
CA CYS A 20 12.25 -12.39 -6.74
C CYS A 20 11.80 -12.98 -8.10
N ALA A 21 12.60 -13.86 -8.69
CA ALA A 21 12.27 -14.49 -9.97
C ALA A 21 10.95 -15.28 -9.91
N ARG A 22 10.73 -16.07 -8.82
CA ARG A 22 9.48 -16.82 -8.64
C ARG A 22 8.26 -15.90 -8.44
N ALA A 23 8.39 -14.87 -7.60
CA ALA A 23 7.30 -13.95 -7.31
C ALA A 23 6.89 -13.17 -8.56
N ILE A 24 7.85 -12.65 -9.33
CA ILE A 24 7.61 -11.93 -10.58
C ILE A 24 6.95 -12.85 -11.62
N ALA A 25 7.48 -14.07 -11.82
CA ALA A 25 6.92 -15.02 -12.77
C ALA A 25 5.46 -15.37 -12.41
N ARG A 26 5.16 -15.69 -11.14
CA ARG A 26 3.81 -16.00 -10.68
C ARG A 26 2.85 -14.82 -10.83
N THR A 27 3.30 -13.61 -10.56
CA THR A 27 2.52 -12.37 -10.76
C THR A 27 2.11 -12.21 -12.22
N ALA A 28 3.06 -12.38 -13.15
CA ALA A 28 2.82 -12.29 -14.59
C ALA A 28 1.89 -13.41 -15.09
N GLU A 29 2.16 -14.66 -14.69
CA GLU A 29 1.34 -15.84 -15.07
C GLU A 29 -0.10 -15.72 -14.59
N THR A 30 -0.33 -15.09 -13.42
CA THR A 30 -1.69 -14.84 -12.90
C THR A 30 -2.39 -13.73 -13.67
N GLY A 31 -1.64 -12.79 -14.28
CA GLY A 31 -2.17 -11.72 -15.13
C GLY A 31 -2.40 -10.40 -14.40
N PHE A 32 -1.64 -10.13 -13.33
CA PHE A 32 -1.54 -8.82 -12.72
C PHE A 32 -0.68 -7.87 -13.57
N ASP A 33 -0.86 -6.57 -13.39
CA ASP A 33 -0.14 -5.53 -14.14
C ASP A 33 1.19 -5.15 -13.47
N PHE A 34 1.30 -5.35 -12.16
CA PHE A 34 2.49 -5.02 -11.37
C PHE A 34 2.58 -5.85 -10.09
N ILE A 35 3.78 -5.84 -9.49
CA ILE A 35 4.04 -6.44 -8.17
C ILE A 35 4.44 -5.35 -7.18
N GLU A 36 3.98 -5.46 -5.94
CA GLU A 36 4.40 -4.60 -4.83
C GLU A 36 5.43 -5.31 -3.96
N VAL A 37 6.61 -4.70 -3.81
CA VAL A 37 7.77 -5.31 -3.13
C VAL A 37 7.96 -4.66 -1.77
N PRO A 38 7.97 -5.43 -0.65
CA PRO A 38 8.28 -4.89 0.67
C PRO A 38 9.77 -4.56 0.77
N ALA A 39 10.11 -3.27 0.96
CA ALA A 39 11.49 -2.78 1.10
C ALA A 39 11.87 -2.62 2.56
N LEU A 40 11.68 -3.65 3.39
CA LEU A 40 12.02 -3.61 4.82
C LEU A 40 13.52 -3.45 5.04
N ASP A 41 14.33 -4.10 4.21
CA ASP A 41 15.78 -3.94 4.11
C ASP A 41 16.16 -3.64 2.65
N PRO A 42 16.27 -2.34 2.27
CA PRO A 42 16.57 -1.97 0.89
C PRO A 42 17.94 -2.45 0.42
N ALA A 43 18.90 -2.67 1.32
CA ALA A 43 20.24 -3.16 0.97
C ALA A 43 20.22 -4.63 0.50
N SER A 44 19.23 -5.40 0.87
CA SER A 44 19.06 -6.80 0.46
C SER A 44 18.48 -6.96 -0.96
N ILE A 45 17.95 -5.89 -1.56
CA ILE A 45 17.30 -5.92 -2.87
C ILE A 45 18.33 -5.71 -3.98
N ASP A 46 18.54 -6.73 -4.82
CA ASP A 46 19.30 -6.60 -6.06
C ASP A 46 18.45 -5.88 -7.12
N ALA A 47 18.60 -4.56 -7.17
CA ALA A 47 17.77 -3.72 -8.04
C ALA A 47 17.97 -4.02 -9.53
N GLU A 48 19.21 -4.31 -9.97
CA GLU A 48 19.49 -4.64 -11.36
C GLU A 48 18.85 -5.95 -11.77
N PHE A 49 18.97 -6.98 -10.92
CA PHE A 49 18.34 -8.28 -11.16
C PHE A 49 16.81 -8.15 -11.16
N THR A 50 16.25 -7.47 -10.17
CA THR A 50 14.80 -7.22 -10.05
C THR A 50 14.27 -6.52 -11.31
N ARG A 51 14.91 -5.44 -11.76
CA ARG A 51 14.52 -4.71 -12.97
C ARG A 51 14.52 -5.61 -14.21
N ARG A 52 15.57 -6.42 -14.40
CA ARG A 52 15.65 -7.34 -15.56
C ARG A 52 14.52 -8.37 -15.56
N GLU A 53 14.18 -8.93 -14.38
CA GLU A 53 13.06 -9.88 -14.30
C GLU A 53 11.71 -9.19 -14.56
N LEU A 54 11.50 -7.98 -14.06
CA LEU A 54 10.30 -7.17 -14.35
C LEU A 54 10.16 -6.89 -15.86
N GLU A 55 11.24 -6.44 -16.51
CA GLU A 55 11.27 -6.17 -17.95
C GLU A 55 10.99 -7.44 -18.77
N ARG A 56 11.60 -8.58 -18.38
CA ARG A 56 11.39 -9.89 -19.03
C ARG A 56 9.93 -10.33 -19.00
N HIS A 57 9.20 -10.01 -17.92
CA HIS A 57 7.81 -10.40 -17.74
C HIS A 57 6.80 -9.29 -18.08
N GLY A 58 7.26 -8.09 -18.46
CA GLY A 58 6.42 -6.95 -18.80
C GLY A 58 5.62 -6.40 -17.62
N LEU A 59 6.13 -6.54 -16.39
CA LEU A 59 5.47 -6.09 -15.16
C LEU A 59 5.95 -4.72 -14.70
N GLY A 60 5.03 -3.93 -14.16
CA GLY A 60 5.37 -2.77 -13.34
C GLY A 60 5.79 -3.18 -11.92
N VAL A 61 6.30 -2.21 -11.16
CA VAL A 61 6.65 -2.41 -9.74
C VAL A 61 6.28 -1.20 -8.90
N THR A 62 5.89 -1.46 -7.67
CA THR A 62 5.75 -0.50 -6.59
C THR A 62 6.47 -1.04 -5.35
N PHE A 63 6.76 -0.18 -4.39
CA PHE A 63 7.41 -0.58 -3.15
C PHE A 63 6.58 -0.18 -1.96
N SER A 64 6.65 -0.99 -0.90
CA SER A 64 6.07 -0.65 0.40
C SER A 64 7.06 -0.88 1.53
N LEU A 65 6.90 -0.13 2.62
CA LEU A 65 7.65 -0.34 3.86
C LEU A 65 6.92 0.24 5.08
N GLY A 66 7.31 -0.25 6.26
CA GLY A 66 7.08 0.40 7.54
C GLY A 66 8.40 0.80 8.17
N LEU A 67 8.47 1.99 8.78
CA LEU A 67 9.58 2.35 9.65
C LEU A 67 9.49 1.55 10.95
N ASP A 68 10.60 1.42 11.66
CA ASP A 68 10.66 0.77 12.96
C ASP A 68 10.95 1.78 14.09
N ALA A 69 10.98 1.32 15.34
CA ALA A 69 11.20 2.17 16.50
C ALA A 69 12.54 2.94 16.48
N GLN A 70 13.55 2.48 15.72
CA GLN A 70 14.84 3.15 15.59
C GLN A 70 14.89 4.16 14.43
N THR A 71 13.91 4.07 13.52
CA THR A 71 13.78 4.90 12.34
C THR A 71 12.49 5.75 12.34
N ASP A 72 11.83 5.86 13.49
CA ASP A 72 10.57 6.59 13.66
C ASP A 72 10.76 8.11 13.52
N ILE A 73 10.31 8.65 12.41
CA ILE A 73 10.39 10.09 12.12
C ILE A 73 9.34 10.93 12.87
N SER A 74 8.38 10.29 13.55
CA SER A 74 7.38 10.96 14.39
C SER A 74 7.74 10.96 15.89
N SER A 75 8.86 10.34 16.25
CA SER A 75 9.26 10.13 17.66
C SER A 75 9.56 11.41 18.45
N GLY A 76 9.84 12.52 17.75
CA GLY A 76 10.37 13.73 18.37
C GLY A 76 11.87 13.68 18.70
N ASP A 77 12.54 12.56 18.40
CA ASP A 77 13.98 12.34 18.56
C ASP A 77 14.70 12.64 17.22
N PRO A 78 15.56 13.67 17.15
CA PRO A 78 16.23 14.05 15.90
C PRO A 78 17.14 12.96 15.33
N GLU A 79 17.76 12.13 16.17
CA GLU A 79 18.65 11.07 15.70
C GLU A 79 17.87 9.92 15.06
N ARG A 80 16.73 9.52 15.67
CA ARG A 80 15.82 8.54 15.07
C ARG A 80 15.23 9.07 13.76
N ALA A 81 14.82 10.32 13.76
CA ALA A 81 14.29 10.99 12.58
C ALA A 81 15.30 11.05 11.44
N ALA A 82 16.58 11.35 11.72
CA ALA A 82 17.64 11.32 10.72
C ALA A 82 17.88 9.92 10.15
N ARG A 83 17.86 8.86 10.99
CA ARG A 83 17.97 7.48 10.52
C ARG A 83 16.75 7.08 9.67
N GLY A 84 15.54 7.49 10.06
CA GLY A 84 14.33 7.23 9.29
C GLY A 84 14.39 7.89 7.91
N LYS A 85 14.80 9.16 7.84
CA LYS A 85 15.01 9.85 6.57
C LYS A 85 16.03 9.11 5.69
N ALA A 86 17.17 8.71 6.25
CA ALA A 86 18.18 7.96 5.51
C ALA A 86 17.63 6.64 4.94
N LYS A 87 16.84 5.90 5.73
CA LYS A 87 16.17 4.67 5.27
C LYS A 87 15.20 4.95 4.13
N LEU A 88 14.39 6.01 4.22
CA LEU A 88 13.48 6.40 3.14
C LEU A 88 14.23 6.79 1.85
N ASP A 89 15.35 7.53 1.97
CA ASP A 89 16.20 7.88 0.84
C ASP A 89 16.83 6.63 0.19
N ASP A 90 17.22 5.62 1.00
CA ASP A 90 17.74 4.33 0.50
C ASP A 90 16.68 3.57 -0.29
N VAL A 91 15.45 3.49 0.25
CA VAL A 91 14.32 2.87 -0.44
C VAL A 91 14.01 3.58 -1.75
N LEU A 92 14.01 4.92 -1.78
CA LEU A 92 13.78 5.68 -3.02
C LEU A 92 14.83 5.38 -4.09
N ARG A 93 16.11 5.20 -3.70
CA ARG A 93 17.18 4.84 -4.66
C ARG A 93 16.92 3.46 -5.26
N VAL A 94 16.64 2.46 -4.43
CA VAL A 94 16.31 1.11 -4.91
C VAL A 94 15.04 1.11 -5.77
N ALA A 95 13.99 1.80 -5.35
CA ALA A 95 12.75 1.92 -6.09
C ALA A 95 12.97 2.56 -7.49
N ARG A 96 13.75 3.67 -7.56
CA ARG A 96 14.16 4.28 -8.82
C ARG A 96 14.90 3.29 -9.72
N ASP A 97 15.88 2.57 -9.18
CA ASP A 97 16.73 1.66 -9.93
C ASP A 97 15.96 0.43 -10.46
N CYS A 98 14.87 0.05 -9.77
CA CYS A 98 13.91 -0.95 -10.24
C CYS A 98 12.86 -0.40 -11.21
N GLY A 99 12.74 0.93 -11.38
CA GLY A 99 11.73 1.56 -12.23
C GLY A 99 10.35 1.68 -11.57
N ALA A 100 10.29 1.79 -10.26
CA ALA A 100 9.05 1.91 -9.50
C ALA A 100 8.37 3.27 -9.69
N THR A 101 7.04 3.26 -9.65
CA THR A 101 6.21 4.46 -9.76
C THR A 101 5.72 4.97 -8.40
N HIS A 102 5.68 4.09 -7.39
CA HIS A 102 5.19 4.41 -6.05
C HIS A 102 6.08 3.78 -4.98
N VAL A 103 6.23 4.52 -3.87
CA VAL A 103 6.70 4.00 -2.58
C VAL A 103 5.62 4.33 -1.56
N SER A 104 5.05 3.31 -0.93
CA SER A 104 3.90 3.45 -0.03
C SER A 104 4.11 2.75 1.31
N GLY A 105 3.14 2.84 2.21
CA GLY A 105 3.18 2.20 3.50
C GLY A 105 3.26 3.17 4.68
N ILE A 106 3.72 2.70 5.84
CA ILE A 106 3.83 3.51 7.06
C ILE A 106 5.14 4.32 7.01
N LEU A 107 5.18 5.33 6.12
CA LEU A 107 6.37 6.15 5.87
C LEU A 107 6.58 7.23 6.94
N TYR A 108 5.60 7.48 7.80
CA TYR A 108 5.49 8.64 8.68
C TYR A 108 5.78 8.31 10.16
N SER A 109 5.78 7.05 10.55
CA SER A 109 6.00 6.61 11.94
C SER A 109 6.53 5.18 12.01
N ALA A 110 6.90 4.73 13.19
CA ALA A 110 7.16 3.30 13.41
C ALA A 110 5.89 2.46 13.22
N PHE A 111 6.05 1.32 12.53
CA PHE A 111 5.08 0.24 12.47
C PHE A 111 5.10 -0.55 13.77
N GLN A 112 4.26 -0.16 14.71
CA GLN A 112 4.15 -0.80 16.03
C GLN A 112 2.88 -0.39 16.77
N LYS A 113 2.47 -1.21 17.73
CA LYS A 113 1.47 -0.81 18.71
C LYS A 113 2.07 0.18 19.69
N ASN A 114 1.49 1.39 19.77
CA ASN A 114 1.95 2.46 20.63
C ASN A 114 1.19 2.48 21.96
N ALA A 115 1.89 2.83 23.05
CA ALA A 115 1.32 2.92 24.39
C ALA A 115 0.76 4.33 24.72
N VAL A 116 1.14 5.34 23.93
CA VAL A 116 0.77 6.75 24.13
C VAL A 116 0.33 7.41 22.82
N PRO A 117 -0.48 8.45 22.85
CA PRO A 117 -0.83 9.22 21.66
C PRO A 117 0.41 9.85 21.02
N THR A 118 0.35 10.08 19.71
CA THR A 118 1.35 10.90 19.03
C THR A 118 1.32 12.35 19.51
N THR A 119 2.42 13.08 19.32
CA THR A 119 2.49 14.51 19.70
C THR A 119 2.41 15.40 18.46
N ARG A 120 1.90 16.65 18.66
CA ARG A 120 1.88 17.65 17.59
C ARG A 120 3.28 17.93 17.02
N ALA A 121 4.30 17.93 17.88
CA ALA A 121 5.69 18.13 17.48
C ALA A 121 6.22 16.95 16.66
N GLY A 122 5.88 15.71 17.04
CA GLY A 122 6.23 14.51 16.28
C GLY A 122 5.59 14.48 14.88
N VAL A 123 4.29 14.80 14.80
CA VAL A 123 3.61 14.92 13.50
C VAL A 123 4.23 16.03 12.63
N ALA A 124 4.63 17.17 13.25
CA ALA A 124 5.29 18.25 12.54
C ALA A 124 6.64 17.78 11.95
N MET A 125 7.47 17.13 12.78
CA MET A 125 8.75 16.58 12.36
C MET A 125 8.60 15.57 11.22
N ALA A 126 7.64 14.66 11.31
CA ALA A 126 7.35 13.71 10.25
C ALA A 126 6.95 14.42 8.95
N ALA A 127 6.10 15.45 9.01
CA ALA A 127 5.71 16.24 7.84
C ALA A 127 6.90 16.95 7.18
N ASP A 128 7.78 17.57 7.97
CA ASP A 128 8.97 18.27 7.48
C ASP A 128 9.94 17.30 6.78
N ILE A 129 10.16 16.11 7.35
CA ILE A 129 11.03 15.08 6.77
C ILE A 129 10.40 14.51 5.50
N LEU A 130 9.12 14.19 5.51
CA LEU A 130 8.41 13.69 4.32
C LEU A 130 8.39 14.73 3.20
N GLY A 131 8.36 16.02 3.50
CA GLY A 131 8.52 17.07 2.51
C GLY A 131 9.87 16.97 1.77
N GLN A 132 10.98 16.76 2.51
CA GLN A 132 12.32 16.58 1.92
C GLN A 132 12.42 15.26 1.13
N VAL A 133 11.86 14.18 1.65
CA VAL A 133 11.80 12.87 0.96
C VAL A 133 10.98 12.96 -0.32
N ALA A 134 9.88 13.71 -0.29
CA ALA A 134 9.03 13.94 -1.45
C ALA A 134 9.73 14.75 -2.56
N ASP A 135 10.57 15.73 -2.20
CA ASP A 135 11.37 16.49 -3.15
C ASP A 135 12.38 15.57 -3.89
N THR A 136 12.93 14.55 -3.20
CA THR A 136 13.79 13.52 -3.81
C THR A 136 12.95 12.56 -4.67
N ALA A 137 11.80 12.11 -4.18
CA ALA A 137 10.90 11.22 -4.89
C ALA A 137 10.40 11.84 -6.21
N GLU A 138 10.11 13.15 -6.22
CA GLU A 138 9.70 13.88 -7.43
C GLU A 138 10.76 13.83 -8.52
N GLN A 139 12.05 13.99 -8.17
CA GLN A 139 13.16 13.88 -9.12
C GLN A 139 13.25 12.49 -9.76
N TYR A 140 12.77 11.47 -9.07
CA TYR A 140 12.74 10.08 -9.55
C TYR A 140 11.41 9.70 -10.24
N GLY A 141 10.44 10.62 -10.29
CA GLY A 141 9.10 10.35 -10.81
C GLY A 141 8.28 9.42 -9.92
N ILE A 142 8.59 9.38 -8.61
CA ILE A 142 7.95 8.48 -7.63
C ILE A 142 6.89 9.25 -6.83
N THR A 143 5.71 8.65 -6.69
CA THR A 143 4.65 9.08 -5.77
C THR A 143 4.84 8.41 -4.42
N LEU A 144 4.73 9.17 -3.33
CA LEU A 144 4.68 8.63 -1.97
C LEU A 144 3.23 8.39 -1.56
N GLY A 145 2.93 7.17 -1.09
CA GLY A 145 1.62 6.78 -0.56
C GLY A 145 1.68 6.65 0.96
N LEU A 146 1.04 7.55 1.71
CA LEU A 146 0.95 7.46 3.17
C LEU A 146 -0.19 6.53 3.54
N GLU A 147 0.13 5.33 3.96
CA GLU A 147 -0.86 4.33 4.29
C GLU A 147 -1.56 4.64 5.61
N VAL A 148 -2.87 4.73 5.55
CA VAL A 148 -3.73 4.88 6.72
C VAL A 148 -3.97 3.51 7.30
N VAL A 149 -3.39 3.25 8.49
CA VAL A 149 -3.42 1.94 9.12
C VAL A 149 -4.24 1.94 10.42
N ASN A 150 -4.59 0.75 10.90
CA ASN A 150 -5.32 0.62 12.15
C ASN A 150 -4.48 1.04 13.37
N ARG A 151 -5.17 1.35 14.48
CA ARG A 151 -4.59 1.83 15.76
C ARG A 151 -3.61 0.87 16.43
N TYR A 152 -3.52 -0.37 15.99
CA TYR A 152 -2.58 -1.34 16.52
C TYR A 152 -1.24 -1.31 15.78
N GLU A 153 -1.16 -0.59 14.67
CA GLU A 153 0.02 -0.50 13.81
C GLU A 153 0.65 0.89 13.79
N SER A 154 -0.14 1.95 14.04
CA SER A 154 0.37 3.33 14.22
C SER A 154 -0.57 4.14 15.12
N ASN A 155 -0.02 5.20 15.73
CA ASN A 155 -0.78 6.20 16.48
C ASN A 155 -0.83 7.57 15.77
N VAL A 156 -0.43 7.63 14.49
CA VAL A 156 -0.34 8.88 13.72
C VAL A 156 -1.47 9.02 12.71
N LEU A 157 -1.66 8.04 11.83
CA LEU A 157 -2.72 8.04 10.81
C LEU A 157 -3.60 6.79 10.97
N ASN A 158 -4.85 6.98 11.35
CA ASN A 158 -5.82 5.90 11.49
C ASN A 158 -7.08 6.12 10.65
N THR A 159 -7.33 7.33 10.16
CA THR A 159 -8.47 7.63 9.29
C THR A 159 -8.04 8.36 8.02
N ALA A 160 -8.83 8.23 6.97
CA ALA A 160 -8.62 8.91 5.69
C ALA A 160 -8.48 10.43 5.86
N SER A 161 -9.29 11.04 6.73
CA SER A 161 -9.21 12.47 7.02
C SER A 161 -7.86 12.88 7.60
N GLN A 162 -7.31 12.10 8.54
CA GLN A 162 -5.96 12.35 9.07
C GLN A 162 -4.89 12.22 7.98
N GLY A 163 -5.05 11.26 7.05
CA GLY A 163 -4.18 11.11 5.88
C GLY A 163 -4.21 12.35 4.98
N VAL A 164 -5.40 12.87 4.69
CA VAL A 164 -5.58 14.13 3.93
C VAL A 164 -4.93 15.31 4.64
N GLU A 165 -5.19 15.49 5.93
CA GLU A 165 -4.59 16.57 6.74
C GLU A 165 -3.05 16.52 6.73
N LEU A 166 -2.45 15.32 6.84
CA LEU A 166 -0.99 15.18 6.80
C LEU A 166 -0.45 15.49 5.40
N CYS A 167 -1.09 15.02 4.32
CA CYS A 167 -0.71 15.36 2.95
C CYS A 167 -0.78 16.87 2.69
N GLU A 168 -1.81 17.55 3.18
CA GLU A 168 -1.93 19.01 3.09
C GLU A 168 -0.82 19.73 3.85
N ARG A 169 -0.50 19.25 5.03
CA ARG A 169 0.59 19.81 5.84
C ARG A 169 1.95 19.64 5.18
N ILE A 170 2.22 18.49 4.54
CA ILE A 170 3.45 18.24 3.77
C ILE A 170 3.52 19.16 2.55
N GLY A 171 2.39 19.42 1.89
CA GLY A 171 2.27 20.40 0.82
C GLY A 171 3.02 20.02 -0.46
N ARG A 172 3.18 18.73 -0.74
CA ARG A 172 3.82 18.23 -1.97
C ARG A 172 2.81 17.46 -2.84
N PRO A 173 2.75 17.71 -4.16
CA PRO A 173 1.74 17.12 -5.05
C PRO A 173 1.93 15.60 -5.23
N ASN A 174 3.15 15.12 -5.10
CA ASN A 174 3.53 13.70 -5.21
C ASN A 174 3.40 12.93 -3.88
N VAL A 175 2.87 13.57 -2.81
CA VAL A 175 2.48 12.88 -1.56
C VAL A 175 0.98 12.68 -1.57
N LYS A 176 0.56 11.43 -1.46
CA LYS A 176 -0.83 11.00 -1.58
C LYS A 176 -1.23 10.12 -0.40
N VAL A 177 -2.53 10.01 -0.18
CA VAL A 177 -3.11 9.06 0.76
C VAL A 177 -3.12 7.67 0.13
N HIS A 178 -2.74 6.67 0.90
CA HIS A 178 -2.91 5.26 0.59
C HIS A 178 -3.96 4.70 1.54
N LEU A 179 -5.04 4.13 1.02
CA LEU A 179 -6.11 3.50 1.79
C LEU A 179 -6.07 1.99 1.62
N ASP A 180 -6.35 1.25 2.68
CA ASP A 180 -6.49 -0.22 2.68
C ASP A 180 -7.83 -0.61 3.33
N THR A 181 -8.61 -1.41 2.63
CA THR A 181 -9.92 -1.88 3.09
C THR A 181 -9.88 -2.67 4.40
N TYR A 182 -8.79 -3.40 4.67
CA TYR A 182 -8.59 -4.08 5.94
C TYR A 182 -8.50 -3.09 7.12
N HIS A 183 -7.68 -2.05 6.97
CA HIS A 183 -7.54 -1.01 7.99
C HIS A 183 -8.81 -0.16 8.13
N MET A 184 -9.42 0.22 7.00
CA MET A 184 -10.67 0.98 6.99
C MET A 184 -11.81 0.23 7.67
N ASN A 185 -11.89 -1.09 7.53
CA ASN A 185 -12.89 -1.93 8.21
C ASN A 185 -12.78 -1.87 9.75
N ILE A 186 -11.61 -1.49 10.29
CA ILE A 186 -11.38 -1.36 11.73
C ILE A 186 -11.66 0.08 12.20
N GLU A 187 -11.27 1.08 11.42
CA GLU A 187 -11.17 2.47 11.87
C GLU A 187 -12.26 3.39 11.32
N GLU A 188 -12.76 3.15 10.11
CA GLU A 188 -13.72 4.05 9.48
C GLU A 188 -15.16 3.71 9.87
N SER A 189 -15.95 4.73 10.18
CA SER A 189 -17.38 4.57 10.40
C SER A 189 -18.18 4.40 9.11
N ASP A 190 -17.66 4.94 7.99
CA ASP A 190 -18.21 4.83 6.65
C ASP A 190 -17.08 4.84 5.61
N ILE A 191 -16.74 3.63 5.14
CA ILE A 191 -15.68 3.40 4.15
C ILE A 191 -15.95 4.17 2.84
N MET A 192 -17.20 4.21 2.39
CA MET A 192 -17.55 4.88 1.13
C MET A 192 -17.35 6.39 1.21
N SER A 193 -17.76 7.00 2.31
CA SER A 193 -17.53 8.43 2.56
C SER A 193 -16.04 8.72 2.68
N ALA A 194 -15.28 7.91 3.41
CA ALA A 194 -13.84 8.06 3.55
C ALA A 194 -13.11 8.03 2.18
N ILE A 195 -13.45 7.08 1.29
CA ILE A 195 -12.89 7.02 -0.07
C ILE A 195 -13.26 8.28 -0.87
N ARG A 196 -14.54 8.65 -0.88
CA ARG A 196 -15.02 9.81 -1.64
C ARG A 196 -14.39 11.11 -1.15
N ASP A 197 -14.32 11.30 0.16
CA ASP A 197 -13.86 12.55 0.78
C ASP A 197 -12.33 12.71 0.68
N THR A 198 -11.59 11.60 0.50
CA THR A 198 -10.16 11.64 0.16
C THR A 198 -9.92 12.26 -1.23
N GLY A 199 -10.84 12.06 -2.17
CA GLY A 199 -10.84 12.73 -3.49
C GLY A 199 -9.52 12.57 -4.24
N ASP A 200 -9.02 13.66 -4.84
CA ASP A 200 -7.78 13.70 -5.61
C ASP A 200 -6.51 13.43 -4.79
N ARG A 201 -6.63 13.37 -3.46
CA ARG A 201 -5.51 12.98 -2.58
C ARG A 201 -5.29 11.47 -2.55
N LEU A 202 -6.26 10.65 -2.97
CA LEU A 202 -6.09 9.20 -3.05
C LEU A 202 -5.10 8.84 -4.18
N GLY A 203 -3.97 8.24 -3.83
CA GLY A 203 -2.92 7.88 -4.79
C GLY A 203 -2.64 6.38 -4.87
N TYR A 204 -2.99 5.62 -3.84
CA TYR A 204 -2.76 4.18 -3.80
C TYR A 204 -3.86 3.47 -3.02
N PHE A 205 -4.18 2.24 -3.39
CA PHE A 205 -5.28 1.53 -2.75
C PHE A 205 -4.97 0.05 -2.57
N HIS A 206 -5.02 -0.43 -1.32
CA HIS A 206 -4.98 -1.86 -1.01
C HIS A 206 -6.38 -2.44 -0.86
N ILE A 207 -6.55 -3.63 -1.39
CA ILE A 207 -7.73 -4.46 -1.16
C ILE A 207 -7.33 -5.68 -0.35
N GLY A 208 -7.85 -5.77 0.85
CA GLY A 208 -7.76 -6.91 1.74
C GLY A 208 -9.12 -7.14 2.39
N ASP A 209 -9.53 -8.39 2.58
CA ASP A 209 -10.76 -8.65 3.34
C ASP A 209 -10.50 -8.45 4.84
N SER A 210 -11.56 -8.37 5.64
CA SER A 210 -11.51 -8.13 7.08
C SER A 210 -10.62 -9.08 7.88
N HIS A 211 -10.28 -10.22 7.32
CA HIS A 211 -9.38 -11.23 7.89
C HIS A 211 -8.13 -11.50 7.04
N ARG A 212 -7.90 -10.69 5.97
CA ARG A 212 -6.77 -10.83 5.03
C ARG A 212 -6.71 -12.15 4.26
N GLY A 213 -7.85 -12.86 4.12
CA GLY A 213 -8.00 -14.06 3.29
C GLY A 213 -8.61 -13.77 1.92
N TYR A 214 -9.42 -14.72 1.41
CA TYR A 214 -10.11 -14.56 0.12
C TYR A 214 -11.05 -13.36 0.10
N LEU A 215 -10.96 -12.52 -0.91
CA LEU A 215 -11.85 -11.37 -1.10
C LEU A 215 -13.31 -11.82 -1.25
N GLY A 216 -14.21 -11.16 -0.52
CA GLY A 216 -15.63 -11.46 -0.50
C GLY A 216 -16.03 -12.58 0.46
N SER A 217 -15.09 -13.11 1.26
CA SER A 217 -15.41 -14.12 2.28
C SER A 217 -15.48 -13.55 3.70
N GLY A 218 -15.17 -12.27 3.88
CA GLY A 218 -15.22 -11.54 5.16
C GLY A 218 -16.35 -10.53 5.22
N ASN A 219 -16.10 -9.43 5.92
CA ASN A 219 -17.12 -8.42 6.24
C ASN A 219 -17.03 -7.15 5.38
N VAL A 220 -16.03 -7.01 4.51
CA VAL A 220 -15.88 -5.81 3.66
C VAL A 220 -16.91 -5.83 2.54
N ASP A 221 -17.72 -4.77 2.43
CA ASP A 221 -18.61 -4.58 1.28
C ASP A 221 -17.84 -4.06 0.06
N PHE A 222 -17.18 -4.97 -0.66
CA PHE A 222 -16.43 -4.63 -1.86
C PHE A 222 -17.28 -4.02 -2.96
N THR A 223 -18.57 -4.34 -3.04
CA THR A 223 -19.46 -3.71 -4.02
C THR A 223 -19.56 -2.21 -3.76
N ALA A 224 -19.74 -1.83 -2.50
CA ALA A 224 -19.75 -0.43 -2.08
C ALA A 224 -18.38 0.24 -2.25
N VAL A 225 -17.28 -0.44 -1.87
CA VAL A 225 -15.90 0.05 -2.03
C VAL A 225 -15.59 0.36 -3.50
N PHE A 226 -15.80 -0.58 -4.42
CA PHE A 226 -15.50 -0.36 -5.83
C PHE A 226 -16.40 0.69 -6.49
N ARG A 227 -17.66 0.80 -6.06
CA ARG A 227 -18.53 1.92 -6.47
C ARG A 227 -17.96 3.25 -5.99
N ALA A 228 -17.53 3.36 -4.73
CA ALA A 228 -16.94 4.59 -4.22
C ALA A 228 -15.68 4.99 -5.01
N LEU A 229 -14.77 4.05 -5.29
CA LEU A 229 -13.57 4.29 -6.10
C LEU A 229 -13.90 4.77 -7.51
N VAL A 230 -14.81 4.10 -8.20
CA VAL A 230 -15.18 4.45 -9.59
C VAL A 230 -15.93 5.79 -9.64
N PHE A 231 -16.85 6.03 -8.71
CA PHE A 231 -17.65 7.26 -8.67
C PHE A 231 -16.84 8.49 -8.21
N SER A 232 -15.75 8.30 -7.45
CA SER A 232 -14.78 9.37 -7.14
C SER A 232 -13.79 9.62 -8.28
N GLY A 233 -13.82 8.84 -9.36
CA GLY A 233 -12.90 8.99 -10.50
C GLY A 233 -11.50 8.43 -10.24
N TYR A 234 -11.31 7.58 -9.23
CA TYR A 234 -10.01 7.00 -8.93
C TYR A 234 -9.49 6.11 -10.06
N THR A 235 -8.31 6.44 -10.58
CA THR A 235 -7.65 5.71 -11.68
C THR A 235 -6.28 5.16 -11.31
N GLY A 236 -5.86 5.35 -10.05
CA GLY A 236 -4.59 4.88 -9.51
C GLY A 236 -4.51 3.35 -9.37
N PRO A 237 -3.35 2.83 -8.91
CA PRO A 237 -3.12 1.41 -8.72
C PRO A 237 -3.97 0.83 -7.58
N ILE A 238 -4.35 -0.44 -7.75
CA ILE A 238 -5.06 -1.23 -6.74
C ILE A 238 -4.27 -2.52 -6.53
N THR A 239 -3.83 -2.78 -5.30
CA THR A 239 -3.02 -3.95 -4.95
C THR A 239 -3.80 -4.91 -4.05
N LEU A 240 -3.78 -6.20 -4.38
CA LEU A 240 -4.19 -7.24 -3.44
C LEU A 240 -3.16 -7.35 -2.32
N GLU A 241 -3.60 -7.17 -1.08
CA GLU A 241 -2.81 -7.46 0.09
C GLU A 241 -3.45 -8.59 0.93
N SER A 242 -2.74 -9.69 1.06
CA SER A 242 -3.15 -10.85 1.83
C SER A 242 -1.93 -11.54 2.41
N PHE A 243 -2.04 -12.03 3.64
CA PHE A 243 -0.95 -12.69 4.34
C PHE A 243 -1.39 -14.04 4.89
N SER A 244 -0.48 -15.02 4.89
CA SER A 244 -0.67 -16.33 5.49
C SER A 244 0.61 -16.80 6.16
N SER A 245 0.50 -17.38 7.34
CA SER A 245 1.62 -17.98 8.07
C SER A 245 2.32 -19.08 7.28
N ARG A 246 1.67 -19.66 6.27
CA ARG A 246 2.27 -20.63 5.37
C ARG A 246 3.37 -20.05 4.48
N VAL A 247 3.30 -18.77 4.15
CA VAL A 247 4.27 -18.10 3.28
C VAL A 247 5.21 -17.21 4.05
N VAL A 248 4.66 -16.38 4.95
CA VAL A 248 5.40 -15.24 5.50
C VAL A 248 6.47 -15.68 6.53
N GLY A 249 6.21 -16.61 7.41
CA GLY A 249 7.19 -17.08 8.40
C GLY A 249 7.76 -16.01 9.34
N GLN A 250 8.59 -16.44 10.30
CA GLN A 250 9.24 -15.51 11.25
C GLN A 250 10.44 -14.76 10.61
N PRO A 251 10.71 -13.50 10.98
CA PRO A 251 10.02 -12.69 12.02
C PRO A 251 8.76 -11.94 11.51
N LEU A 252 8.48 -11.91 10.21
CA LEU A 252 7.38 -11.14 9.62
C LEU A 252 6.01 -11.60 10.14
N GLU A 253 5.82 -12.91 10.33
CA GLU A 253 4.60 -13.47 10.92
C GLU A 253 4.26 -12.81 12.25
N GLY A 254 5.27 -12.60 13.12
CA GLY A 254 5.10 -11.89 14.39
C GLY A 254 4.86 -10.40 14.24
N ILE A 255 5.58 -9.74 13.32
CA ILE A 255 5.45 -8.31 13.07
C ILE A 255 4.07 -7.97 12.51
N LEU A 256 3.57 -8.77 11.57
CA LEU A 256 2.28 -8.60 10.91
C LEU A 256 1.11 -9.26 11.70
N ALA A 257 1.39 -9.88 12.85
CA ALA A 257 0.43 -10.61 13.69
C ALA A 257 -0.39 -11.66 12.92
N ILE A 258 0.28 -12.44 12.07
CA ILE A 258 -0.34 -13.49 11.27
C ILE A 258 -0.28 -14.81 12.03
N TRP A 259 -1.37 -15.13 12.74
CA TRP A 259 -1.41 -16.31 13.64
C TRP A 259 -2.13 -17.51 13.03
N ARG A 260 -2.61 -17.41 11.79
CA ARG A 260 -3.40 -18.44 11.12
C ARG A 260 -2.96 -18.60 9.68
N ASN A 261 -3.09 -19.83 9.18
CA ASN A 261 -3.03 -20.10 7.75
C ASN A 261 -4.41 -19.81 7.15
N LEU A 262 -4.55 -18.70 6.43
CA LEU A 262 -5.83 -18.24 5.90
C LEU A 262 -6.12 -18.78 4.50
N TRP A 263 -5.13 -19.33 3.83
CA TRP A 263 -5.23 -19.96 2.50
C TRP A 263 -4.06 -20.92 2.26
N GLU A 264 -4.30 -21.97 1.49
CA GLU A 264 -3.36 -23.05 1.24
C GLU A 264 -2.48 -22.81 -0.01
N ASP A 265 -3.08 -22.20 -1.03
CA ASP A 265 -2.46 -21.99 -2.35
C ASP A 265 -2.47 -20.51 -2.73
N SER A 266 -1.26 -19.93 -2.84
CA SER A 266 -1.04 -18.55 -3.24
C SER A 266 -1.61 -18.24 -4.63
N ARG A 267 -1.50 -19.19 -5.58
CA ARG A 267 -1.97 -19.01 -6.96
C ARG A 267 -3.49 -19.01 -7.02
N ASP A 268 -4.14 -19.88 -6.27
CA ASP A 268 -5.60 -19.90 -6.16
C ASP A 268 -6.13 -18.62 -5.55
N LEU A 269 -5.58 -18.17 -4.41
CA LEU A 269 -5.92 -16.90 -3.78
C LEU A 269 -5.78 -15.72 -4.76
N ALA A 270 -4.62 -15.60 -5.40
CA ALA A 270 -4.31 -14.48 -6.29
C ALA A 270 -5.20 -14.47 -7.55
N SER A 271 -5.46 -15.65 -8.12
CA SER A 271 -6.36 -15.80 -9.28
C SER A 271 -7.80 -15.44 -8.93
N HIS A 272 -8.28 -15.90 -7.76
CA HIS A 272 -9.61 -15.52 -7.24
C HIS A 272 -9.69 -14.00 -7.06
N ALA A 273 -8.71 -13.40 -6.38
CA ALA A 273 -8.73 -11.97 -6.08
C ALA A 273 -8.70 -11.13 -7.36
N LEU A 274 -7.90 -11.49 -8.36
CA LEU A 274 -7.83 -10.79 -9.64
C LEU A 274 -9.17 -10.86 -10.39
N ALA A 275 -9.76 -12.05 -10.47
CA ALA A 275 -11.06 -12.26 -11.12
C ALA A 275 -12.17 -11.49 -10.40
N TYR A 276 -12.21 -11.57 -9.07
CA TYR A 276 -13.16 -10.85 -8.22
C TYR A 276 -13.08 -9.35 -8.42
N THR A 277 -11.85 -8.78 -8.33
CA THR A 277 -11.61 -7.35 -8.52
C THR A 277 -12.05 -6.85 -9.89
N ARG A 278 -11.72 -7.59 -10.96
CA ARG A 278 -12.14 -7.25 -12.33
C ARG A 278 -13.65 -7.20 -12.48
N VAL A 279 -14.37 -8.15 -11.87
CA VAL A 279 -15.85 -8.20 -11.89
C VAL A 279 -16.43 -7.01 -11.14
N GLN A 280 -15.92 -6.70 -9.95
CA GLN A 280 -16.39 -5.58 -9.14
C GLN A 280 -16.15 -4.23 -9.83
N LEU A 281 -14.96 -4.00 -10.38
CA LEU A 281 -14.66 -2.78 -11.15
C LEU A 281 -15.58 -2.62 -12.37
N LYS A 282 -15.79 -3.70 -13.13
CA LYS A 282 -16.70 -3.68 -14.29
C LYS A 282 -18.13 -3.35 -13.87
N SER A 283 -18.63 -3.97 -12.81
CA SER A 283 -19.97 -3.72 -12.26
C SER A 283 -20.13 -2.25 -11.83
N ALA A 284 -19.14 -1.70 -11.13
CA ALA A 284 -19.15 -0.31 -10.68
C ALA A 284 -19.13 0.68 -11.87
N GLN A 285 -18.35 0.40 -12.91
CA GLN A 285 -18.29 1.21 -14.13
C GLN A 285 -19.64 1.22 -14.89
N GLU A 286 -20.28 0.07 -15.02
CA GLU A 286 -21.62 0.01 -15.64
C GLU A 286 -22.67 0.75 -14.80
N ALA A 287 -22.58 0.68 -13.46
CA ALA A 287 -23.47 1.45 -12.59
C ALA A 287 -23.26 2.97 -12.75
N LEU A 288 -22.01 3.44 -12.91
CA LEU A 288 -21.71 4.84 -13.16
C LEU A 288 -22.32 5.30 -14.51
N LYS A 289 -22.09 4.56 -15.60
CA LYS A 289 -22.65 4.86 -16.92
C LYS A 289 -24.17 4.94 -16.88
N GLN A 290 -24.83 4.07 -16.13
CA GLN A 290 -26.28 4.07 -15.97
C GLN A 290 -26.75 5.31 -15.20
N ALA A 291 -26.05 5.69 -14.13
CA ALA A 291 -26.35 6.89 -13.36
C ALA A 291 -26.20 8.19 -14.21
N GLU A 292 -25.19 8.25 -15.08
CA GLU A 292 -24.98 9.37 -16.01
C GLU A 292 -26.12 9.44 -17.04
N ARG A 293 -26.52 8.32 -17.65
CA ARG A 293 -27.65 8.26 -18.60
C ARG A 293 -28.96 8.73 -17.97
N SER A 294 -29.19 8.40 -16.70
CA SER A 294 -30.42 8.78 -15.98
C SER A 294 -30.46 10.29 -15.63
N ARG A 295 -29.35 11.00 -15.77
CA ARG A 295 -29.25 12.46 -15.54
C ARG A 295 -29.40 13.30 -16.82
N LEU A 296 -29.37 12.64 -17.99
CA LEU A 296 -29.63 13.31 -19.26
C LEU A 296 -31.15 13.54 -19.38
N PRO A 297 -31.60 14.74 -19.81
CA PRO A 297 -33.01 15.09 -19.94
C PRO A 297 -33.74 14.25 -21.02
#